data_f95ab26609bf3bfcd3d488a7275a54a3
#
_entry.id   f95ab26609bf3bfcd3d488a7275a54a3
#
_cell.length_a   1.000
_cell.length_b   1.000
_cell.length_c   1.000
_cell.angle_alpha   90.00
_cell.angle_beta   90.00
_cell.angle_gamma   90.00
#
_symmetry.space_group_name_H-M   'P 1'
#
loop_
_entity.id
_entity.type
_entity.pdbx_description
1 polymer ?
#
loop_
_entity_poly.entity_id
_entity_poly.type
_entity_poly.pdbx_seq_one_letter_code
_entity_poly.pdbx_strand_id
1 'polypeptide(L)'
;MFKKNDIIPLTIESITSDGSGIGHAEGIAVFVPMTAAGDVLRVRIVKVQKSYCYGIIEEILTPSPDRIEPDCPCYKRCGGCSLRHITYEAELQAKTGWVRDAMRRIGGFAMEPQPILPSPSHERYRNKAQFPFGRNETGSYTGFFAPRSHTVIPCGDCALQPKEFSEIAAWVCRYADSHGLTIYNEQSGKGLL
;
A
#
# COMPACT_ATOMS: atom_id res chain seq x y z
N MET A 1 24.37 13.41 10.92
CA MET A 1 24.03 12.00 10.58
C MET A 1 22.94 11.55 11.55
N PHE A 2 21.81 11.13 11.03
CA PHE A 2 20.62 10.73 11.81
C PHE A 2 20.85 9.45 12.60
N LYS A 3 20.10 9.31 13.69
CA LYS A 3 20.03 8.10 14.52
C LYS A 3 18.61 7.54 14.54
N LYS A 4 18.48 6.28 14.89
CA LYS A 4 17.17 5.67 15.13
C LYS A 4 16.44 6.43 16.23
N ASN A 5 15.16 6.71 16.03
CA ASN A 5 14.24 7.50 16.86
C ASN A 5 14.44 9.02 16.81
N ASP A 6 15.37 9.54 16.01
CA ASP A 6 15.38 10.99 15.75
C ASP A 6 14.08 11.41 15.10
N ILE A 7 13.54 12.57 15.51
CA ILE A 7 12.37 13.18 14.89
C ILE A 7 12.83 14.41 14.12
N ILE A 8 12.58 14.40 12.81
CA ILE A 8 13.03 15.45 11.90
C ILE A 8 11.87 16.06 11.13
N PRO A 9 11.93 17.34 10.78
CA PRO A 9 11.03 17.91 9.79
C PRO A 9 11.40 17.37 8.40
N LEU A 10 10.40 17.07 7.58
CA LEU A 10 10.60 16.55 6.23
C LEU A 10 9.46 17.01 5.32
N THR A 11 9.80 17.49 4.14
CA THR A 11 8.83 17.70 3.06
C THR A 11 8.95 16.54 2.07
N ILE A 12 7.82 15.96 1.68
CA ILE A 12 7.79 14.88 0.70
C ILE A 12 7.82 15.48 -0.71
N GLU A 13 8.83 15.13 -1.46
CA GLU A 13 9.11 15.67 -2.80
C GLU A 13 8.47 14.81 -3.90
N SER A 14 8.44 13.49 -3.71
CA SER A 14 7.92 12.54 -4.69
C SER A 14 7.51 11.22 -4.03
N ILE A 15 6.85 10.35 -4.81
CA ILE A 15 6.42 9.02 -4.38
C ILE A 15 7.16 7.98 -5.22
N THR A 16 7.69 6.94 -4.57
CA THR A 16 8.32 5.79 -5.21
C THR A 16 7.30 4.82 -5.80
N SER A 17 7.75 3.92 -6.66
CA SER A 17 6.88 2.89 -7.28
C SER A 17 6.34 1.87 -6.27
N ASP A 18 6.92 1.75 -5.09
CA ASP A 18 6.40 0.93 -3.97
C ASP A 18 5.44 1.70 -3.05
N GLY A 19 5.19 2.99 -3.35
CA GLY A 19 4.25 3.85 -2.63
C GLY A 19 4.82 4.55 -1.40
N SER A 20 6.14 4.55 -1.23
CA SER A 20 6.79 5.35 -0.18
C SER A 20 7.07 6.76 -0.69
N GLY A 21 6.82 7.78 0.13
CA GLY A 21 7.30 9.13 -0.19
C GLY A 21 8.79 9.27 0.02
N ILE A 22 9.41 10.14 -0.75
CA ILE A 22 10.81 10.55 -0.62
C ILE A 22 10.87 12.02 -0.30
N GLY A 23 11.64 12.36 0.71
CA GLY A 23 12.12 13.72 0.95
C GLY A 23 13.60 13.68 1.32
N HIS A 24 14.26 14.83 1.33
CA HIS A 24 15.66 14.95 1.70
C HIS A 24 15.82 15.80 2.96
N ALA A 25 16.65 15.33 3.88
CA ALA A 25 17.04 16.08 5.05
C ALA A 25 18.57 15.95 5.22
N GLU A 26 19.28 17.07 5.40
CA GLU A 26 20.76 17.13 5.46
C GLU A 26 21.44 16.39 4.28
N GLY A 27 20.84 16.43 3.09
CA GLY A 27 21.36 15.74 1.90
C GLY A 27 21.14 14.22 1.87
N ILE A 28 20.42 13.66 2.85
CA ILE A 28 20.14 12.23 2.95
C ILE A 28 18.67 11.98 2.55
N ALA A 29 18.43 11.04 1.65
CA ALA A 29 17.08 10.61 1.28
C ALA A 29 16.41 9.88 2.44
N VAL A 30 15.14 10.23 2.72
CA VAL A 30 14.32 9.60 3.74
C VAL A 30 13.04 9.06 3.09
N PHE A 31 12.83 7.76 3.22
CA PHE A 31 11.66 7.06 2.69
C PHE A 31 10.60 6.92 3.78
N VAL A 32 9.40 7.41 3.51
CA VAL A 32 8.30 7.41 4.49
C VAL A 32 7.03 6.84 3.84
N PRO A 33 6.50 5.71 4.31
CA PRO A 33 5.27 5.15 3.78
C PRO A 33 4.04 6.00 4.13
N MET A 34 2.96 5.85 3.37
CA MET A 34 1.66 6.51 3.63
C MET A 34 1.71 8.03 3.53
N THR A 35 2.59 8.57 2.69
CA THR A 35 2.75 10.01 2.46
C THR A 35 2.37 10.40 1.05
N ALA A 36 1.97 11.66 0.87
CA ALA A 36 1.69 12.28 -0.42
C ALA A 36 2.79 13.29 -0.77
N ALA A 37 3.07 13.49 -2.06
CA ALA A 37 3.98 14.56 -2.49
C ALA A 37 3.42 15.92 -2.05
N GLY A 38 4.27 16.77 -1.45
CA GLY A 38 3.86 18.03 -0.86
C GLY A 38 3.47 17.97 0.62
N ASP A 39 3.38 16.79 1.24
CA ASP A 39 3.23 16.70 2.69
C ASP A 39 4.42 17.34 3.40
N VAL A 40 4.14 18.17 4.42
CA VAL A 40 5.15 18.65 5.39
C VAL A 40 4.92 17.91 6.70
N LEU A 41 5.95 17.21 7.16
CA LEU A 41 5.81 16.20 8.22
C LEU A 41 6.85 16.39 9.33
N ARG A 42 6.54 15.86 10.50
CA ARG A 42 7.54 15.37 11.46
C ARG A 42 7.65 13.86 11.26
N VAL A 43 8.87 13.40 11.02
CA VAL A 43 9.16 12.01 10.70
C VAL A 43 10.08 11.43 11.77
N ARG A 44 9.70 10.28 12.31
CA ARG A 44 10.55 9.50 13.20
C ARG A 44 11.38 8.52 12.38
N ILE A 45 12.70 8.61 12.49
CA ILE A 45 13.62 7.69 11.82
C ILE A 45 13.55 6.32 12.49
N VAL A 46 13.23 5.29 11.73
CA VAL A 46 13.14 3.90 12.23
C VAL A 46 14.32 3.04 11.81
N LYS A 47 14.97 3.38 10.69
CA LYS A 47 16.15 2.66 10.21
C LYS A 47 17.09 3.61 9.46
N VAL A 48 18.37 3.52 9.79
CA VAL A 48 19.44 4.28 9.13
C VAL A 48 20.26 3.32 8.28
N GLN A 49 20.51 3.69 7.03
CA GLN A 49 21.42 3.03 6.11
C GLN A 49 22.59 3.97 5.76
N LYS A 50 23.57 3.48 5.02
CA LYS A 50 24.77 4.27 4.67
C LYS A 50 24.45 5.55 3.88
N SER A 51 23.44 5.50 2.98
CA SER A 51 23.13 6.60 2.04
C SER A 51 21.66 7.07 2.11
N TYR A 52 20.82 6.45 2.94
CA TYR A 52 19.41 6.82 3.08
C TYR A 52 18.84 6.34 4.41
N CYS A 53 17.67 6.83 4.76
CA CYS A 53 16.95 6.43 5.97
C CYS A 53 15.51 5.98 5.63
N TYR A 54 14.92 5.20 6.55
CA TYR A 54 13.48 4.96 6.58
C TYR A 54 12.90 5.66 7.79
N GLY A 55 11.76 6.30 7.58
CA GLY A 55 10.98 6.95 8.63
C GLY A 55 9.53 6.52 8.63
N ILE A 56 8.83 6.90 9.67
CA ILE A 56 7.37 6.82 9.78
C ILE A 56 6.82 8.19 10.14
N ILE A 57 5.59 8.45 9.74
CA ILE A 57 4.89 9.70 10.09
C ILE A 57 4.73 9.76 11.60
N GLU A 58 5.28 10.80 12.22
CA GLU A 58 5.01 11.16 13.61
C GLU A 58 3.82 12.12 13.67
N GLU A 59 3.84 13.13 12.79
CA GLU A 59 2.82 14.18 12.71
C GLU A 59 2.78 14.75 11.28
N ILE A 60 1.60 15.06 10.78
CA ILE A 60 1.39 15.80 9.54
C ILE A 60 1.21 17.27 9.93
N LEU A 61 2.20 18.10 9.60
CA LEU A 61 2.16 19.53 9.90
C LEU A 61 1.31 20.30 8.88
N THR A 62 1.50 19.96 7.60
CA THR A 62 0.70 20.48 6.50
C THR A 62 0.42 19.36 5.54
N PRO A 63 -0.83 18.92 5.38
CA PRO A 63 -1.18 17.89 4.42
C PRO A 63 -1.04 18.42 3.00
N SER A 64 -0.60 17.55 2.08
CA SER A 64 -0.67 17.80 0.65
C SER A 64 -2.13 18.00 0.21
N PRO A 65 -2.41 18.89 -0.76
CA PRO A 65 -3.74 19.00 -1.37
C PRO A 65 -4.18 17.73 -2.09
N ASP A 66 -3.24 16.87 -2.46
CA ASP A 66 -3.49 15.58 -3.12
C ASP A 66 -3.87 14.47 -2.14
N ARG A 67 -3.77 14.71 -0.83
CA ARG A 67 -4.12 13.73 0.19
C ARG A 67 -5.64 13.61 0.33
N ILE A 68 -6.12 12.37 0.33
CA ILE A 68 -7.54 12.05 0.59
C ILE A 68 -7.65 11.04 1.72
N GLU A 69 -8.80 10.99 2.38
CA GLU A 69 -9.08 9.89 3.31
C GLU A 69 -9.39 8.62 2.51
N PRO A 70 -8.69 7.51 2.78
CA PRO A 70 -8.95 6.26 2.07
C PRO A 70 -10.36 5.74 2.33
N ASP A 71 -11.08 5.42 1.28
CA ASP A 71 -12.42 4.85 1.29
C ASP A 71 -12.46 3.37 1.72
N CYS A 72 -11.31 2.71 1.83
CA CYS A 72 -11.18 1.32 2.26
C CYS A 72 -10.83 1.22 3.74
N PRO A 73 -11.69 0.63 4.59
CA PRO A 73 -11.42 0.51 6.03
C PRO A 73 -10.22 -0.37 6.35
N CYS A 74 -9.81 -1.25 5.42
CA CYS A 74 -8.66 -2.13 5.59
C CYS A 74 -7.34 -1.49 5.16
N TYR A 75 -7.35 -0.32 4.52
CA TYR A 75 -6.20 0.27 3.84
C TYR A 75 -4.93 0.35 4.70
N LYS A 76 -5.04 0.84 5.93
CA LYS A 76 -3.89 1.02 6.84
C LYS A 76 -3.21 -0.30 7.25
N ARG A 77 -3.91 -1.42 7.11
CA ARG A 77 -3.44 -2.74 7.55
C ARG A 77 -3.21 -3.72 6.40
N CYS A 78 -3.92 -3.53 5.28
CA CYS A 78 -3.88 -4.39 4.11
C CYS A 78 -2.68 -4.06 3.22
N GLY A 79 -1.95 -5.06 2.73
CA GLY A 79 -0.84 -4.90 1.81
C GLY A 79 -1.24 -4.76 0.33
N GLY A 80 -2.55 -4.71 0.02
CA GLY A 80 -3.04 -4.76 -1.35
C GLY A 80 -2.99 -3.44 -2.14
N CYS A 81 -2.92 -2.30 -1.44
CA CYS A 81 -2.93 -0.97 -2.06
C CYS A 81 -1.86 -0.08 -1.45
N SER A 82 -1.15 0.68 -2.29
CA SER A 82 -0.09 1.59 -1.85
C SER A 82 -0.46 3.07 -1.93
N LEU A 83 -1.42 3.47 -2.78
CA LEU A 83 -1.66 4.88 -3.14
C LEU A 83 -3.11 5.35 -2.88
N ARG A 84 -3.93 4.58 -2.15
CA ARG A 84 -5.35 4.91 -1.97
C ARG A 84 -5.60 6.10 -1.02
N HIS A 85 -4.55 6.71 -0.51
CA HIS A 85 -4.56 7.91 0.32
C HIS A 85 -4.24 9.20 -0.46
N ILE A 86 -4.11 9.11 -1.78
CA ILE A 86 -3.92 10.25 -2.66
C ILE A 86 -4.98 10.24 -3.77
N THR A 87 -5.21 11.42 -4.38
CA THR A 87 -6.11 11.56 -5.52
C THR A 87 -5.65 10.72 -6.71
N TYR A 88 -6.57 10.34 -7.58
CA TYR A 88 -6.22 9.56 -8.77
C TYR A 88 -5.32 10.37 -9.72
N GLU A 89 -5.52 11.68 -9.81
CA GLU A 89 -4.69 12.61 -10.57
C GLU A 89 -3.24 12.59 -10.06
N ALA A 90 -3.03 12.63 -8.76
CA ALA A 90 -1.70 12.54 -8.15
C ALA A 90 -1.06 11.15 -8.38
N GLU A 91 -1.85 10.08 -8.37
CA GLU A 91 -1.39 8.73 -8.74
C GLU A 91 -0.90 8.69 -10.20
N LEU A 92 -1.64 9.28 -11.13
CA LEU A 92 -1.25 9.36 -12.55
C LEU A 92 0.04 10.17 -12.73
N GLN A 93 0.17 11.29 -12.02
CA GLN A 93 1.40 12.11 -12.04
C GLN A 93 2.60 11.33 -11.50
N ALA A 94 2.46 10.63 -10.38
CA ALA A 94 3.51 9.79 -9.81
C ALA A 94 3.95 8.70 -10.80
N LYS A 95 3.00 7.99 -11.42
CA LYS A 95 3.27 6.95 -12.42
C LYS A 95 3.99 7.50 -13.66
N THR A 96 3.59 8.66 -14.14
CA THR A 96 4.29 9.36 -15.24
C THR A 96 5.73 9.69 -14.84
N GLY A 97 5.92 10.17 -13.61
CA GLY A 97 7.24 10.45 -13.04
C GLY A 97 8.14 9.20 -12.99
N TRP A 98 7.60 8.06 -12.60
CA TRP A 98 8.39 6.81 -12.57
C TRP A 98 8.86 6.37 -13.95
N VAL A 99 8.00 6.50 -14.97
CA VAL A 99 8.39 6.18 -16.35
C VAL A 99 9.45 7.15 -16.84
N ARG A 100 9.26 8.45 -16.61
CA ARG A 100 10.24 9.49 -16.96
C ARG A 100 11.60 9.21 -16.33
N ASP A 101 11.63 8.92 -15.03
CA ASP A 101 12.85 8.65 -14.28
C ASP A 101 13.54 7.37 -14.77
N ALA A 102 12.80 6.32 -15.05
CA ALA A 102 13.35 5.10 -15.62
C ALA A 102 13.96 5.34 -16.99
N MET A 103 13.28 6.08 -17.87
CA MET A 103 13.80 6.43 -19.20
C MET A 103 15.09 7.26 -19.10
N ARG A 104 15.12 8.27 -18.25
CA ARG A 104 16.28 9.16 -18.11
C ARG A 104 17.46 8.49 -17.42
N ARG A 105 17.24 7.87 -16.24
CA ARG A 105 18.31 7.42 -15.36
C ARG A 105 18.82 6.02 -15.72
N ILE A 106 17.94 5.16 -16.23
CA ILE A 106 18.30 3.78 -16.57
C ILE A 106 18.50 3.65 -18.08
N GLY A 107 17.54 4.16 -18.88
CA GLY A 107 17.57 4.07 -20.33
C GLY A 107 18.50 5.07 -21.01
N GLY A 108 18.88 6.16 -20.34
CA GLY A 108 19.68 7.23 -20.94
C GLY A 108 18.93 8.07 -21.99
N PHE A 109 17.58 7.97 -22.05
CA PHE A 109 16.75 8.71 -23.01
C PHE A 109 16.35 10.06 -22.43
N ALA A 110 16.63 11.14 -23.16
CA ALA A 110 16.24 12.51 -22.80
C ALA A 110 14.87 12.90 -23.39
N MET A 111 13.89 11.98 -23.35
CA MET A 111 12.55 12.24 -23.88
C MET A 111 11.50 12.21 -22.75
N GLU A 112 10.46 12.99 -22.92
CA GLU A 112 9.31 12.97 -22.02
C GLU A 112 8.33 11.87 -22.46
N PRO A 113 7.76 11.10 -21.52
CA PRO A 113 6.70 10.15 -21.84
C PRO A 113 5.47 10.88 -22.36
N GLN A 114 4.72 10.25 -23.24
CA GLN A 114 3.42 10.74 -23.65
C GLN A 114 2.49 10.83 -22.44
N PRO A 115 1.46 11.70 -22.47
CA PRO A 115 0.47 11.77 -21.40
C PRO A 115 -0.10 10.40 -21.08
N ILE A 116 -0.17 10.06 -19.78
CA ILE A 116 -0.74 8.81 -19.33
C ILE A 116 -2.23 8.73 -19.67
N LEU A 117 -2.67 7.61 -20.20
CA LEU A 117 -4.09 7.35 -20.43
C LEU A 117 -4.73 6.88 -19.13
N PRO A 118 -5.67 7.64 -18.54
CA PRO A 118 -6.34 7.23 -17.32
C PRO A 118 -7.24 6.02 -17.58
N SER A 119 -7.40 5.16 -16.58
CA SER A 119 -8.42 4.13 -16.61
C SER A 119 -9.80 4.77 -16.50
N PRO A 120 -10.82 4.30 -17.25
CA PRO A 120 -12.19 4.77 -17.12
C PRO A 120 -12.79 4.47 -15.72
N SER A 121 -12.25 3.48 -15.02
CA SER A 121 -12.57 3.17 -13.63
C SER A 121 -11.31 2.74 -12.89
N HIS A 122 -11.11 3.28 -11.69
CA HIS A 122 -10.05 2.86 -10.77
C HIS A 122 -10.59 2.01 -9.61
N GLU A 123 -11.86 1.64 -9.69
CA GLU A 123 -12.53 0.71 -8.80
C GLU A 123 -13.14 -0.47 -9.56
N ARG A 124 -13.28 -1.61 -8.87
CA ARG A 124 -13.94 -2.83 -9.39
C ARG A 124 -13.34 -3.36 -10.71
N TYR A 125 -12.09 -3.01 -11.02
CA TYR A 125 -11.46 -3.34 -12.31
C TYR A 125 -10.72 -4.70 -12.31
N ARG A 126 -10.43 -5.28 -11.15
CA ARG A 126 -9.72 -6.56 -11.07
C ARG A 126 -10.66 -7.72 -11.37
N ASN A 127 -10.29 -8.54 -12.35
CA ASN A 127 -11.03 -9.75 -12.75
C ASN A 127 -10.46 -11.04 -12.15
N LYS A 128 -9.44 -10.94 -11.27
CA LYS A 128 -8.83 -12.07 -10.55
C LYS A 128 -8.62 -11.68 -9.09
N ALA A 129 -9.05 -12.57 -8.19
CA ALA A 129 -8.81 -12.47 -6.77
C ALA A 129 -8.13 -13.73 -6.23
N GLN A 130 -7.30 -13.56 -5.23
CA GLN A 130 -6.78 -14.64 -4.40
C GLN A 130 -7.04 -14.25 -2.95
N PHE A 131 -7.88 -15.04 -2.28
CA PHE A 131 -8.28 -14.77 -0.91
C PHE A 131 -7.63 -15.80 0.01
N PRO A 132 -6.59 -15.42 0.76
CA PRO A 132 -6.15 -16.23 1.88
C PRO A 132 -7.27 -16.32 2.93
N PHE A 133 -7.39 -17.50 3.53
CA PHE A 133 -8.34 -17.76 4.60
C PHE A 133 -7.69 -17.52 5.97
N GLY A 134 -8.48 -17.03 6.90
CA GLY A 134 -8.16 -16.96 8.31
C GLY A 134 -9.33 -17.49 9.14
N ARG A 135 -9.10 -17.74 10.43
CA ARG A 135 -10.13 -18.11 11.39
C ARG A 135 -9.93 -17.34 12.70
N ASN A 136 -11.02 -16.92 13.29
CA ASN A 136 -11.08 -16.32 14.62
C ASN A 136 -12.23 -16.96 15.43
N GLU A 137 -12.56 -16.40 16.57
CA GLU A 137 -13.63 -16.86 17.45
C GLU A 137 -15.02 -16.84 16.79
N THR A 138 -15.23 -16.00 15.80
CA THR A 138 -16.52 -15.86 15.10
C THR A 138 -16.64 -16.77 13.87
N GLY A 139 -15.58 -17.47 13.45
CA GLY A 139 -15.55 -18.38 12.31
C GLY A 139 -14.47 -18.06 11.30
N SER A 140 -14.60 -18.67 10.12
CA SER A 140 -13.71 -18.45 8.99
C SER A 140 -13.96 -17.10 8.31
N TYR A 141 -12.90 -16.45 7.86
CA TYR A 141 -12.95 -15.22 7.08
C TYR A 141 -11.94 -15.25 5.95
N THR A 142 -12.13 -14.39 4.98
CA THR A 142 -11.16 -14.13 3.92
C THR A 142 -10.67 -12.69 3.98
N GLY A 143 -9.53 -12.44 3.35
CA GLY A 143 -8.96 -11.10 3.30
C GLY A 143 -7.72 -11.03 2.45
N PHE A 144 -6.77 -10.20 2.86
CA PHE A 144 -5.48 -10.04 2.18
C PHE A 144 -4.37 -9.98 3.21
N PHE A 145 -3.17 -10.35 2.81
CA PHE A 145 -2.03 -10.29 3.71
C PHE A 145 -1.67 -8.86 4.10
N ALA A 146 -1.32 -8.66 5.35
CA ALA A 146 -0.66 -7.44 5.81
C ALA A 146 0.70 -7.29 5.11
N PRO A 147 1.21 -6.06 4.91
CA PRO A 147 2.50 -5.83 4.27
C PRO A 147 3.62 -6.65 4.91
N ARG A 148 4.39 -7.36 4.11
CA ARG A 148 5.54 -8.19 4.54
C ARG A 148 5.19 -9.24 5.61
N SER A 149 3.99 -9.78 5.56
CA SER A 149 3.47 -10.72 6.56
C SER A 149 2.50 -11.71 5.91
N HIS A 150 2.32 -12.88 6.53
CA HIS A 150 1.27 -13.85 6.21
C HIS A 150 0.04 -13.68 7.12
N THR A 151 -0.03 -12.58 7.86
CA THR A 151 -1.22 -12.26 8.65
C THR A 151 -2.35 -11.81 7.74
N VAL A 152 -3.45 -12.55 7.73
CA VAL A 152 -4.64 -12.22 6.94
C VAL A 152 -5.41 -11.10 7.61
N ILE A 153 -5.57 -9.98 6.91
CA ILE A 153 -6.42 -8.87 7.33
C ILE A 153 -7.82 -9.11 6.78
N PRO A 154 -8.83 -9.30 7.62
CA PRO A 154 -10.21 -9.50 7.14
C PRO A 154 -10.66 -8.34 6.24
N CYS A 155 -11.21 -8.67 5.09
CA CYS A 155 -11.73 -7.69 4.13
C CYS A 155 -13.02 -8.24 3.50
N GLY A 156 -14.16 -7.74 3.95
CA GLY A 156 -15.47 -8.20 3.48
C GLY A 156 -15.87 -7.62 2.12
N ASP A 157 -15.31 -6.46 1.75
CA ASP A 157 -15.51 -5.86 0.42
C ASP A 157 -14.26 -5.11 -0.01
N CYS A 158 -13.61 -5.59 -1.06
CA CYS A 158 -12.45 -4.96 -1.65
C CYS A 158 -12.87 -4.08 -2.82
N ALA A 159 -12.67 -2.77 -2.71
CA ALA A 159 -13.05 -1.82 -3.75
C ALA A 159 -12.33 -2.03 -5.11
N LEU A 160 -11.29 -2.85 -5.17
CA LEU A 160 -10.60 -3.18 -6.43
C LEU A 160 -11.26 -4.32 -7.21
N GLN A 161 -12.14 -5.11 -6.57
CA GLN A 161 -12.71 -6.34 -7.13
C GLN A 161 -14.22 -6.22 -7.26
N PRO A 162 -14.85 -6.95 -8.20
CA PRO A 162 -16.29 -7.08 -8.26
C PRO A 162 -16.88 -7.51 -6.91
N LYS A 163 -18.06 -6.99 -6.57
CA LYS A 163 -18.72 -7.31 -5.29
C LYS A 163 -19.05 -8.80 -5.17
N GLU A 164 -19.36 -9.43 -6.28
CA GLU A 164 -19.65 -10.86 -6.40
C GLU A 164 -18.53 -11.73 -5.85
N PHE A 165 -17.27 -11.28 -5.96
CA PHE A 165 -16.12 -12.02 -5.43
C PHE A 165 -16.16 -12.08 -3.90
N SER A 166 -16.54 -10.99 -3.25
CA SER A 166 -16.69 -10.95 -1.79
C SER A 166 -17.88 -11.79 -1.32
N GLU A 167 -18.98 -11.80 -2.08
CA GLU A 167 -20.15 -12.62 -1.80
C GLU A 167 -19.85 -14.12 -1.90
N ILE A 168 -19.14 -14.52 -2.97
CA ILE A 168 -18.66 -15.90 -3.17
C ILE A 168 -17.71 -16.30 -2.03
N ALA A 169 -16.74 -15.45 -1.69
CA ALA A 169 -15.78 -15.72 -0.61
C ALA A 169 -16.50 -15.90 0.73
N ALA A 170 -17.49 -15.06 1.05
CA ALA A 170 -18.29 -15.18 2.25
C ALA A 170 -19.13 -16.47 2.27
N TRP A 171 -19.65 -16.89 1.12
CA TRP A 171 -20.36 -18.17 0.99
C TRP A 171 -19.42 -19.36 1.26
N VAL A 172 -18.20 -19.33 0.69
CA VAL A 172 -17.20 -20.39 0.91
C VAL A 172 -16.79 -20.45 2.39
N CYS A 173 -16.64 -19.32 3.08
CA CYS A 173 -16.37 -19.29 4.53
C CYS A 173 -17.49 -19.99 5.32
N ARG A 174 -18.76 -19.68 5.07
CA ARG A 174 -19.91 -20.33 5.73
C ARG A 174 -19.96 -21.83 5.43
N TYR A 175 -19.68 -22.22 4.20
CA TYR A 175 -19.60 -23.63 3.81
C TYR A 175 -18.49 -24.35 4.58
N ALA A 176 -17.30 -23.75 4.63
CA ALA A 176 -16.15 -24.30 5.38
C ALA A 176 -16.47 -24.51 6.87
N ASP A 177 -17.13 -23.54 7.50
CA ASP A 177 -17.49 -23.63 8.90
C ASP A 177 -18.55 -24.71 9.15
N SER A 178 -19.59 -24.79 8.29
CA SER A 178 -20.67 -25.79 8.44
C SER A 178 -20.20 -27.23 8.19
N HIS A 179 -19.10 -27.42 7.45
CA HIS A 179 -18.52 -28.75 7.17
C HIS A 179 -17.24 -29.04 7.97
N GLY A 180 -16.89 -28.18 8.91
CA GLY A 180 -15.71 -28.38 9.76
C GLY A 180 -14.38 -28.39 9.00
N LEU A 181 -14.32 -27.69 7.85
CA LEU A 181 -13.08 -27.61 7.08
C LEU A 181 -12.04 -26.79 7.82
N THR A 182 -10.80 -27.28 7.81
CA THR A 182 -9.70 -26.61 8.50
C THR A 182 -8.96 -25.66 7.59
N ILE A 183 -8.62 -24.49 8.10
CA ILE A 183 -7.76 -23.53 7.41
C ILE A 183 -6.32 -24.04 7.41
N TYR A 184 -5.61 -23.87 6.30
CA TYR A 184 -4.21 -24.27 6.17
C TYR A 184 -3.33 -23.48 7.16
N ASN A 185 -2.52 -24.23 7.88
CA ASN A 185 -1.55 -23.68 8.82
C ASN A 185 -0.14 -23.96 8.29
N GLU A 186 0.58 -22.90 7.94
CA GLU A 186 1.93 -22.98 7.34
C GLU A 186 2.96 -23.66 8.26
N GLN A 187 2.84 -23.50 9.59
CA GLN A 187 3.79 -24.06 10.55
C GLN A 187 3.63 -25.58 10.68
N SER A 188 2.40 -26.07 10.66
CA SER A 188 2.11 -27.50 10.80
C SER A 188 1.98 -28.22 9.45
N GLY A 189 1.86 -27.49 8.35
CA GLY A 189 1.60 -28.03 7.01
C GLY A 189 0.25 -28.72 6.89
N LYS A 190 -0.71 -28.43 7.78
CA LYS A 190 -2.03 -29.08 7.84
C LYS A 190 -3.13 -28.08 7.53
N GLY A 191 -4.22 -28.58 6.95
CA GLY A 191 -5.40 -27.81 6.57
C GLY A 191 -5.76 -27.99 5.10
N LEU A 192 -6.99 -27.60 4.73
CA LEU A 192 -7.54 -27.79 3.40
C LEU A 192 -7.67 -26.47 2.62
N LEU A 193 -7.90 -25.35 3.32
CA LEU A 193 -8.19 -24.01 2.72
C LEU A 193 -7.09 -23.02 3.02
#